data_75197b90397c0662a84cef0e0ae768a3
#
_entry.id   75197b90397c0662a84cef0e0ae768a3
#
_cell.length_a   1.000
_cell.length_b   1.000
_cell.length_c   1.000
_cell.angle_alpha   90.00
_cell.angle_beta   90.00
_cell.angle_gamma   90.00
#
_symmetry.space_group_name_H-M   'P 1'
#
loop_
_entity.id
_entity.type
_entity.pdbx_description
1 polymer ?
#
loop_
_entity_poly.entity_id
_entity_poly.type
_entity_poly.pdbx_seq_one_letter_code
_entity_poly.pdbx_strand_id
1 'polypeptide(L)'
;ASDVYKRQEILARRGKRAFHEMLPTRTHSLEAGRIYRKISYGPMLDVFMLDLRSYRGPNTDGDQIELDDQSSVLGATQMAWFKQALMDSQATWKVIASDMPIGLVIWDDYSSSSGVEGIANGIKGAPLGRELELAGLLRSLKQHDVKNTLWITADVHYTAAHHYHPDRAAFKEFLPFWEFVSGPIHAGTFGLSQLDDTFGPEVKFSKVPTTAQGVNLPPSAGLQFFGLVDIEQSSQELTVRLMDRNDQELYRKVLKPSA
;
A
#
# COMPACT_ATOMS: atom_id res chain seq x y z
N ALA A 1 12.02 30.06 5.76
CA ALA A 1 11.63 28.95 4.85
C ALA A 1 12.82 28.13 4.37
N SER A 2 13.89 28.75 3.83
CA SER A 2 15.03 28.01 3.24
C SER A 2 15.76 27.05 4.20
N ASP A 3 15.87 27.37 5.49
CA ASP A 3 16.60 26.54 6.45
C ASP A 3 15.79 25.30 6.92
N VAL A 4 14.46 25.40 6.93
CA VAL A 4 13.59 24.27 7.24
C VAL A 4 13.66 23.23 6.13
N TYR A 5 13.55 23.63 4.86
CA TYR A 5 13.67 22.73 3.71
C TYR A 5 15.02 22.04 3.63
N LYS A 6 16.12 22.76 3.89
CA LYS A 6 17.47 22.17 3.94
C LYS A 6 17.60 21.11 5.04
N ARG A 7 16.98 21.34 6.21
CA ARG A 7 16.97 20.35 7.29
C ARG A 7 16.17 19.10 6.92
N GLN A 8 15.02 19.27 6.26
CA GLN A 8 14.19 18.16 5.79
C GLN A 8 14.93 17.31 4.74
N GLU A 9 15.60 17.93 3.77
CA GLU A 9 16.44 17.20 2.81
C GLU A 9 17.57 16.40 3.48
N ILE A 10 18.23 16.98 4.48
CA ILE A 10 19.30 16.29 5.22
C ILE A 10 18.72 15.08 5.97
N LEU A 11 17.56 15.23 6.61
CA LEU A 11 16.88 14.14 7.32
C LEU A 11 16.47 13.03 6.37
N ALA A 12 15.88 13.38 5.22
CA ALA A 12 15.49 12.42 4.19
C ALA A 12 16.71 11.65 3.65
N ARG A 13 17.83 12.32 3.37
CA ARG A 13 19.08 11.68 2.93
C ARG A 13 19.65 10.73 4.00
N ARG A 14 19.61 11.13 5.27
CA ARG A 14 20.05 10.29 6.39
C ARG A 14 19.12 9.07 6.56
N GLY A 15 17.81 9.26 6.44
CA GLY A 15 16.83 8.18 6.47
C GLY A 15 17.07 7.16 5.35
N LYS A 16 17.26 7.61 4.12
CA LYS A 16 17.60 6.75 2.97
C LYS A 16 18.92 5.99 3.18
N ARG A 17 19.94 6.67 3.73
CA ARG A 17 21.19 6.03 4.07
C ARG A 17 21.00 4.93 5.13
N ALA A 18 20.29 5.23 6.22
CA ALA A 18 19.98 4.26 7.27
C ALA A 18 19.21 3.06 6.72
N PHE A 19 18.23 3.29 5.83
CA PHE A 19 17.50 2.23 5.13
C PHE A 19 18.45 1.26 4.42
N HIS A 20 19.41 1.78 3.63
CA HIS A 20 20.36 0.95 2.89
C HIS A 20 21.44 0.30 3.78
N GLU A 21 21.78 0.89 4.92
CA GLU A 21 22.72 0.32 5.88
C GLU A 21 22.08 -0.78 6.75
N MET A 22 20.80 -0.64 7.10
CA MET A 22 20.12 -1.53 8.03
C MET A 22 19.35 -2.67 7.34
N LEU A 23 18.97 -2.50 6.08
CA LEU A 23 18.25 -3.51 5.31
C LEU A 23 19.14 -4.12 4.23
N PRO A 24 19.13 -5.47 4.05
CA PRO A 24 19.97 -6.16 3.08
C PRO A 24 19.48 -5.97 1.63
N THR A 25 19.30 -4.71 1.23
CA THR A 25 18.84 -4.35 -0.11
C THR A 25 19.98 -3.84 -0.96
N ARG A 26 20.00 -4.20 -2.24
CA ARG A 26 21.01 -3.70 -3.18
C ARG A 26 20.83 -2.21 -3.43
N THR A 27 21.92 -1.46 -3.47
CA THR A 27 21.92 -0.07 -3.91
C THR A 27 21.75 0.00 -5.42
N HIS A 28 20.92 0.92 -5.91
CA HIS A 28 20.75 1.12 -7.34
C HIS A 28 21.99 1.81 -7.94
N SER A 29 22.51 1.29 -9.06
CA SER A 29 23.79 1.74 -9.61
C SER A 29 23.80 3.18 -10.13
N LEU A 30 22.67 3.65 -10.65
CA LEU A 30 22.54 5.00 -11.21
C LEU A 30 21.93 6.01 -10.22
N GLU A 31 21.24 5.53 -9.18
CA GLU A 31 20.57 6.35 -8.18
C GLU A 31 20.70 5.71 -6.81
N ALA A 32 21.81 5.97 -6.12
CA ALA A 32 22.18 5.32 -4.86
C ALA A 32 21.12 5.45 -3.74
N GLY A 33 20.30 6.50 -3.75
CA GLY A 33 19.24 6.72 -2.78
C GLY A 33 17.87 6.13 -3.16
N ARG A 34 17.77 5.44 -4.29
CA ARG A 34 16.50 4.88 -4.79
C ARG A 34 16.07 3.68 -3.94
N ILE A 35 14.88 3.77 -3.34
CA ILE A 35 14.29 2.73 -2.50
C ILE A 35 13.41 1.80 -3.34
N TYR A 36 12.51 2.34 -4.18
CA TYR A 36 11.59 1.53 -4.98
C TYR A 36 12.33 0.60 -5.97
N ARG A 37 11.84 -0.62 -6.09
CA ARG A 37 12.50 -1.68 -6.88
C ARG A 37 11.58 -2.84 -7.20
N LYS A 38 11.97 -3.64 -8.19
CA LYS A 38 11.41 -4.96 -8.45
C LYS A 38 12.37 -6.04 -7.97
N ILE A 39 11.84 -7.07 -7.31
CA ILE A 39 12.58 -8.27 -6.91
C ILE A 39 11.86 -9.46 -7.53
N SER A 40 12.56 -10.22 -8.36
CA SER A 40 12.01 -11.39 -9.03
C SER A 40 12.42 -12.68 -8.30
N TYR A 41 11.44 -13.52 -8.02
CA TYR A 41 11.59 -14.86 -7.43
C TYR A 41 11.19 -15.94 -8.43
N GLY A 42 12.00 -16.11 -9.46
CA GLY A 42 11.71 -17.06 -10.54
C GLY A 42 10.48 -16.68 -11.37
N PRO A 43 9.86 -17.65 -12.06
CA PRO A 43 8.76 -17.36 -12.99
C PRO A 43 7.42 -17.12 -12.32
N MET A 44 7.28 -17.41 -11.01
CA MET A 44 6.00 -17.34 -10.34
C MET A 44 5.73 -16.02 -9.61
N LEU A 45 6.80 -15.26 -9.25
CA LEU A 45 6.61 -14.10 -8.37
C LEU A 45 7.55 -12.95 -8.72
N ASP A 46 6.96 -11.80 -8.99
CA ASP A 46 7.63 -10.49 -8.94
C ASP A 46 7.06 -9.66 -7.78
N VAL A 47 7.95 -9.11 -6.95
CA VAL A 47 7.59 -8.19 -5.87
C VAL A 47 8.01 -6.78 -6.27
N PHE A 48 7.06 -5.85 -6.27
CA PHE A 48 7.25 -4.44 -6.56
C PHE A 48 7.20 -3.65 -5.26
N MET A 49 8.35 -3.20 -4.80
CA MET A 49 8.45 -2.37 -3.59
C MET A 49 8.33 -0.91 -3.99
N LEU A 50 7.39 -0.20 -3.38
CA LEU A 50 7.13 1.22 -3.64
C LEU A 50 7.76 2.11 -2.57
N ASP A 51 8.00 3.36 -2.91
CA ASP A 51 8.43 4.43 -2.00
C ASP A 51 7.39 5.55 -2.04
N LEU A 52 6.47 5.55 -1.07
CA LEU A 52 5.41 6.55 -0.94
C LEU A 52 5.86 7.77 -0.12
N ARG A 53 7.11 7.82 0.31
CA ARG A 53 7.58 8.89 1.21
C ARG A 53 8.52 9.88 0.54
N SER A 54 9.36 9.43 -0.40
CA SER A 54 10.40 10.28 -0.98
C SER A 54 9.92 11.22 -2.08
N TYR A 55 8.82 10.89 -2.74
CA TYR A 55 8.39 11.56 -3.98
C TYR A 55 6.97 12.14 -3.89
N ARG A 56 6.37 12.05 -2.73
CA ARG A 56 5.00 12.52 -2.50
C ARG A 56 4.92 14.03 -2.33
N GLY A 57 3.80 14.60 -2.70
CA GLY A 57 3.42 15.97 -2.38
C GLY A 57 3.09 16.16 -0.89
N PRO A 58 2.87 17.42 -0.45
CA PRO A 58 2.45 17.71 0.91
C PRO A 58 1.10 17.09 1.25
N ASN A 59 0.79 16.95 2.54
CA ASN A 59 -0.55 16.58 2.98
C ASN A 59 -1.52 17.74 2.72
N THR A 60 -2.54 17.48 1.92
CA THR A 60 -3.64 18.39 1.57
C THR A 60 -4.95 17.69 1.87
N ASP A 61 -6.09 18.37 1.70
CA ASP A 61 -7.40 17.74 1.87
C ASP A 61 -7.76 16.75 0.76
N GLY A 62 -6.90 16.63 -0.27
CA GLY A 62 -7.04 15.62 -1.32
C GLY A 62 -8.17 15.90 -2.31
N ASP A 63 -8.52 17.16 -2.52
CA ASP A 63 -9.63 17.63 -3.36
C ASP A 63 -9.21 18.11 -4.76
N GLN A 64 -7.93 17.99 -5.11
CA GLN A 64 -7.41 18.38 -6.42
C GLN A 64 -8.12 17.58 -7.53
N ILE A 65 -8.60 18.30 -8.56
CA ILE A 65 -9.29 17.70 -9.73
C ILE A 65 -8.34 17.25 -10.83
N GLU A 66 -7.08 17.67 -10.76
CA GLU A 66 -6.03 17.33 -11.71
C GLU A 66 -4.79 16.82 -10.95
N LEU A 67 -4.02 15.94 -11.61
CA LEU A 67 -2.77 15.42 -11.06
C LEU A 67 -1.68 16.49 -11.15
N ASP A 68 -1.17 16.90 -10.01
CA ASP A 68 -0.11 17.89 -9.84
C ASP A 68 0.91 17.46 -8.75
N ASP A 69 1.83 18.35 -8.41
CA ASP A 69 2.84 18.07 -7.37
C ASP A 69 2.21 17.92 -5.97
N GLN A 70 1.00 18.45 -5.73
CA GLN A 70 0.31 18.33 -4.44
C GLN A 70 -0.46 17.02 -4.33
N SER A 71 -0.96 16.50 -5.44
CA SER A 71 -1.72 15.24 -5.52
C SER A 71 -0.83 14.02 -5.84
N SER A 72 0.48 14.20 -5.96
CA SER A 72 1.41 13.10 -6.24
C SER A 72 1.69 12.26 -5.00
N VAL A 73 1.76 10.93 -5.18
CA VAL A 73 2.18 9.94 -4.16
C VAL A 73 3.50 9.30 -4.54
N LEU A 74 3.59 8.74 -5.75
CA LEU A 74 4.78 8.05 -6.25
C LEU A 74 5.69 8.98 -7.04
N GLY A 75 5.15 10.05 -7.57
CA GLY A 75 5.83 10.94 -8.49
C GLY A 75 5.96 10.36 -9.90
N ALA A 76 6.09 11.23 -10.88
CA ALA A 76 6.04 10.85 -12.30
C ALA A 76 7.08 9.78 -12.69
N THR A 77 8.31 9.90 -12.17
CA THR A 77 9.41 8.97 -12.49
C THR A 77 9.15 7.57 -11.94
N GLN A 78 8.79 7.45 -10.67
CA GLN A 78 8.48 6.15 -10.07
C GLN A 78 7.22 5.54 -10.71
N MET A 79 6.18 6.33 -10.96
CA MET A 79 4.96 5.87 -11.60
C MET A 79 5.22 5.34 -13.02
N ALA A 80 6.02 6.04 -13.83
CA ALA A 80 6.38 5.57 -15.16
C ALA A 80 7.15 4.25 -15.10
N TRP A 81 8.15 4.14 -14.22
CA TRP A 81 8.86 2.90 -13.98
C TRP A 81 7.93 1.78 -13.50
N PHE A 82 7.02 2.07 -12.59
CA PHE A 82 6.14 1.07 -11.99
C PHE A 82 5.16 0.49 -13.01
N LYS A 83 4.52 1.35 -13.81
CA LYS A 83 3.66 0.91 -14.91
C LYS A 83 4.41 0.02 -15.89
N GLN A 84 5.59 0.46 -16.34
CA GLN A 84 6.39 -0.31 -17.28
C GLN A 84 6.84 -1.65 -16.68
N ALA A 85 7.32 -1.65 -15.45
CA ALA A 85 7.79 -2.85 -14.77
C ALA A 85 6.68 -3.89 -14.53
N LEU A 86 5.44 -3.44 -14.28
CA LEU A 86 4.27 -4.32 -14.19
C LEU A 86 3.87 -4.91 -15.55
N MET A 87 3.87 -4.09 -16.61
CA MET A 87 3.58 -4.56 -17.98
C MET A 87 4.63 -5.54 -18.51
N ASP A 88 5.90 -5.33 -18.17
CA ASP A 88 7.00 -6.21 -18.59
C ASP A 88 7.10 -7.50 -17.77
N SER A 89 6.38 -7.59 -16.66
CA SER A 89 6.45 -8.74 -15.77
C SER A 89 5.80 -9.97 -16.37
N GLN A 90 6.60 -11.03 -16.54
CA GLN A 90 6.14 -12.34 -16.98
C GLN A 90 5.81 -13.28 -15.81
N ALA A 91 5.97 -12.83 -14.57
CA ALA A 91 5.67 -13.64 -13.40
C ALA A 91 4.17 -13.89 -13.29
N THR A 92 3.80 -15.10 -12.84
CA THR A 92 2.38 -15.44 -12.59
C THR A 92 1.75 -14.44 -11.64
N TRP A 93 2.43 -14.12 -10.52
CA TRP A 93 1.95 -13.19 -9.49
C TRP A 93 2.78 -11.93 -9.42
N LYS A 94 2.09 -10.81 -9.28
CA LYS A 94 2.67 -9.48 -9.10
C LYS A 94 2.23 -8.94 -7.74
N VAL A 95 3.11 -9.06 -6.75
CA VAL A 95 2.87 -8.57 -5.40
C VAL A 95 3.39 -7.13 -5.31
N ILE A 96 2.51 -6.22 -4.94
CA ILE A 96 2.82 -4.80 -4.78
C ILE A 96 2.94 -4.51 -3.29
N ALA A 97 4.14 -4.20 -2.85
CA ALA A 97 4.45 -3.85 -1.46
C ALA A 97 4.44 -2.33 -1.31
N SER A 98 3.45 -1.84 -0.58
CA SER A 98 3.21 -0.42 -0.28
C SER A 98 3.17 -0.23 1.24
N ASP A 99 3.62 0.90 1.75
CA ASP A 99 3.47 1.17 3.18
C ASP A 99 2.02 1.49 3.54
N MET A 100 1.31 2.29 2.74
CA MET A 100 -0.06 2.71 3.03
C MET A 100 -1.10 1.89 2.29
N PRO A 101 -2.24 1.59 2.94
CA PRO A 101 -3.42 1.03 2.29
C PRO A 101 -4.05 1.99 1.27
N ILE A 102 -4.75 1.39 0.28
CA ILE A 102 -5.28 2.12 -0.86
C ILE A 102 -6.57 2.87 -0.53
N GLY A 103 -7.55 2.19 0.03
CA GLY A 103 -8.92 2.71 0.21
C GLY A 103 -9.25 3.05 1.66
N LEU A 104 -8.25 3.29 2.50
CA LEU A 104 -8.42 3.71 3.88
C LEU A 104 -8.05 5.19 4.02
N VAL A 105 -8.96 5.98 4.59
CA VAL A 105 -8.70 7.39 4.88
C VAL A 105 -7.78 7.48 6.09
N ILE A 106 -6.62 8.09 5.90
CA ILE A 106 -5.62 8.34 6.94
C ILE A 106 -5.43 9.84 7.02
N TRP A 107 -5.95 10.45 8.09
CA TRP A 107 -5.86 11.88 8.32
C TRP A 107 -4.50 12.29 8.87
N ASP A 108 -3.99 13.44 8.46
CA ASP A 108 -2.83 14.10 9.08
C ASP A 108 -3.22 14.64 10.46
N ASP A 109 -4.40 15.25 10.56
CA ASP A 109 -5.02 15.65 11.82
C ASP A 109 -6.36 14.95 12.03
N TYR A 110 -6.40 13.95 12.87
CA TYR A 110 -7.62 13.22 13.24
C TYR A 110 -8.59 14.05 14.07
N SER A 111 -8.17 15.14 14.74
CA SER A 111 -9.04 15.97 15.56
C SER A 111 -9.94 16.86 14.72
N SER A 112 -9.45 17.33 13.60
CA SER A 112 -10.18 18.18 12.64
C SER A 112 -10.64 17.41 11.39
N SER A 113 -10.19 16.16 11.21
CA SER A 113 -10.36 15.37 9.97
C SER A 113 -9.89 16.16 8.74
N SER A 114 -8.69 16.73 8.84
CA SER A 114 -8.09 17.54 7.79
C SER A 114 -6.71 17.07 7.39
N GLY A 115 -6.34 17.37 6.17
CA GLY A 115 -5.12 16.87 5.55
C GLY A 115 -5.16 15.34 5.39
N VAL A 116 -4.81 14.85 4.21
CA VAL A 116 -4.78 13.42 3.95
C VAL A 116 -3.34 12.94 3.90
N GLU A 117 -3.00 11.99 4.76
CA GLU A 117 -1.70 11.32 4.71
C GLU A 117 -1.71 10.16 3.72
N GLY A 118 -2.80 9.41 3.65
CA GLY A 118 -3.00 8.27 2.76
C GLY A 118 -3.25 8.63 1.30
N ILE A 119 -3.71 7.64 0.53
CA ILE A 119 -4.15 7.80 -0.87
C ILE A 119 -5.61 8.25 -0.91
N ALA A 120 -6.47 7.56 -0.17
CA ALA A 120 -7.90 7.85 -0.08
C ALA A 120 -8.17 9.16 0.66
N ASN A 121 -9.06 9.99 0.12
CA ASN A 121 -9.35 11.33 0.65
C ASN A 121 -10.65 11.42 1.45
N GLY A 122 -11.51 10.40 1.42
CA GLY A 122 -12.80 10.37 2.11
C GLY A 122 -13.91 11.16 1.40
N ILE A 123 -13.64 11.75 0.25
CA ILE A 123 -14.62 12.46 -0.57
C ILE A 123 -15.28 11.46 -1.51
N LYS A 124 -16.58 11.28 -1.39
CA LYS A 124 -17.31 10.31 -2.20
C LYS A 124 -17.32 10.66 -3.68
N GLY A 125 -17.10 9.68 -4.54
CA GLY A 125 -17.30 9.82 -5.97
C GLY A 125 -16.08 9.55 -6.84
N ALA A 126 -15.85 10.41 -7.84
CA ALA A 126 -14.74 10.28 -8.77
C ALA A 126 -13.39 10.49 -8.06
N PRO A 127 -12.29 9.89 -8.56
CA PRO A 127 -10.96 10.10 -7.99
C PRO A 127 -10.58 11.58 -7.91
N LEU A 128 -10.08 12.01 -6.75
CA LEU A 128 -9.54 13.34 -6.50
C LEU A 128 -8.18 13.22 -5.79
N GLY A 129 -7.41 14.29 -5.81
CA GLY A 129 -6.13 14.31 -5.11
C GLY A 129 -5.22 13.16 -5.50
N ARG A 130 -4.68 12.47 -4.51
CA ARG A 130 -3.77 11.32 -4.70
C ARG A 130 -4.40 10.10 -5.37
N GLU A 131 -5.72 9.98 -5.31
CA GLU A 131 -6.45 8.91 -5.99
C GLU A 131 -6.34 9.02 -7.51
N LEU A 132 -6.11 10.21 -8.07
CA LEU A 132 -5.91 10.42 -9.52
C LEU A 132 -4.70 9.64 -10.04
N GLU A 133 -3.61 9.63 -9.28
CA GLU A 133 -2.39 8.89 -9.66
C GLU A 133 -2.65 7.37 -9.66
N LEU A 134 -3.32 6.86 -8.61
CA LEU A 134 -3.68 5.45 -8.52
C LEU A 134 -4.73 5.04 -9.57
N ALA A 135 -5.74 5.87 -9.83
CA ALA A 135 -6.73 5.62 -10.88
C ALA A 135 -6.07 5.50 -12.26
N GLY A 136 -5.10 6.37 -12.54
CA GLY A 136 -4.28 6.29 -13.75
C GLY A 136 -3.43 5.02 -13.86
N LEU A 137 -2.91 4.51 -12.74
CA LEU A 137 -2.24 3.21 -12.69
C LEU A 137 -3.22 2.07 -12.96
N LEU A 138 -4.29 1.99 -12.18
CA LEU A 138 -5.27 0.89 -12.26
C LEU A 138 -5.92 0.80 -13.64
N ARG A 139 -6.25 1.95 -14.26
CA ARG A 139 -6.72 2.03 -15.65
C ARG A 139 -5.69 1.44 -16.62
N SER A 140 -4.44 1.80 -16.47
CA SER A 140 -3.35 1.28 -17.31
C SER A 140 -3.22 -0.23 -17.18
N LEU A 141 -3.27 -0.79 -15.97
CA LEU A 141 -3.22 -2.23 -15.75
C LEU A 141 -4.39 -2.95 -16.43
N LYS A 142 -5.60 -2.41 -16.35
CA LYS A 142 -6.78 -2.96 -17.04
C LYS A 142 -6.62 -2.91 -18.56
N GLN A 143 -6.16 -1.79 -19.13
CA GLN A 143 -5.98 -1.61 -20.58
C GLN A 143 -4.95 -2.56 -21.17
N HIS A 144 -3.92 -2.93 -20.39
CA HIS A 144 -2.85 -3.85 -20.83
C HIS A 144 -3.07 -5.28 -20.31
N ASP A 145 -4.25 -5.59 -19.75
CA ASP A 145 -4.63 -6.91 -19.21
C ASP A 145 -3.61 -7.47 -18.20
N VAL A 146 -3.04 -6.59 -17.36
CA VAL A 146 -2.10 -6.99 -16.31
C VAL A 146 -2.86 -7.64 -15.16
N LYS A 147 -2.83 -8.96 -15.11
CA LYS A 147 -3.55 -9.81 -14.16
C LYS A 147 -2.70 -10.24 -12.97
N ASN A 148 -3.36 -10.89 -12.02
CA ASN A 148 -2.73 -11.54 -10.85
C ASN A 148 -1.93 -10.54 -10.01
N THR A 149 -2.47 -9.36 -9.80
CA THR A 149 -1.92 -8.35 -8.92
C THR A 149 -2.56 -8.43 -7.54
N LEU A 150 -1.78 -8.27 -6.49
CA LEU A 150 -2.25 -8.09 -5.12
C LEU A 150 -1.37 -7.12 -4.38
N TRP A 151 -1.96 -6.44 -3.40
CA TRP A 151 -1.26 -5.46 -2.57
C TRP A 151 -1.01 -6.02 -1.18
N ILE A 152 0.17 -5.79 -0.66
CA ILE A 152 0.53 -5.99 0.74
C ILE A 152 0.87 -4.63 1.34
N THR A 153 0.18 -4.27 2.41
CA THR A 153 0.26 -2.93 3.01
C THR A 153 0.38 -3.01 4.53
N ALA A 154 0.62 -1.89 5.19
CA ALA A 154 0.81 -1.79 6.62
C ALA A 154 0.25 -0.46 7.18
N ASP A 155 1.04 0.33 7.92
CA ASP A 155 0.81 1.69 8.41
C ASP A 155 -0.31 1.85 9.44
N VAL A 156 -1.52 1.36 9.19
CA VAL A 156 -2.72 1.61 10.03
C VAL A 156 -2.77 0.85 11.36
N HIS A 157 -1.72 0.11 11.69
CA HIS A 157 -1.53 -0.56 12.98
C HIS A 157 -2.61 -1.57 13.39
N TYR A 158 -3.16 -2.27 12.42
CA TYR A 158 -4.03 -3.44 12.59
C TYR A 158 -3.89 -4.39 11.39
N THR A 159 -4.49 -5.58 11.45
CA THR A 159 -4.49 -6.49 10.32
C THR A 159 -5.87 -6.59 9.68
N ALA A 160 -5.90 -6.60 8.35
CA ALA A 160 -7.14 -6.67 7.57
C ALA A 160 -6.92 -7.29 6.19
N ALA A 161 -8.02 -7.77 5.58
CA ALA A 161 -8.08 -8.16 4.18
C ALA A 161 -9.20 -7.38 3.50
N HIS A 162 -8.86 -6.66 2.44
CA HIS A 162 -9.78 -5.88 1.64
C HIS A 162 -9.88 -6.44 0.23
N HIS A 163 -11.09 -6.43 -0.34
CA HIS A 163 -11.33 -6.79 -1.73
C HIS A 163 -11.90 -5.59 -2.48
N TYR A 164 -11.21 -5.15 -3.51
CA TYR A 164 -11.61 -4.06 -4.38
C TYR A 164 -12.28 -4.60 -5.62
N HIS A 165 -13.43 -4.01 -5.98
CA HIS A 165 -14.19 -4.48 -7.13
C HIS A 165 -14.90 -3.30 -7.83
N PRO A 166 -14.81 -3.19 -9.17
CA PRO A 166 -15.38 -2.06 -9.91
C PRO A 166 -16.89 -1.91 -9.75
N ASP A 167 -17.65 -3.00 -9.46
CA ASP A 167 -19.09 -2.92 -9.26
C ASP A 167 -19.49 -2.14 -8.01
N ARG A 168 -18.60 -2.06 -7.00
CA ARG A 168 -18.82 -1.33 -5.75
C ARG A 168 -18.16 0.04 -5.75
N ALA A 169 -17.33 0.34 -6.76
CA ALA A 169 -16.51 1.51 -6.84
C ALA A 169 -17.20 2.67 -7.58
N ALA A 170 -16.88 3.90 -7.22
CA ALA A 170 -17.21 5.07 -8.03
C ALA A 170 -16.37 5.11 -9.31
N PHE A 171 -15.07 4.81 -9.21
CA PHE A 171 -14.19 4.62 -10.35
C PHE A 171 -14.20 3.15 -10.79
N LYS A 172 -14.54 2.86 -12.06
CA LYS A 172 -14.80 1.49 -12.55
C LYS A 172 -13.76 0.95 -13.54
N GLU A 173 -12.75 1.74 -13.85
CA GLU A 173 -11.77 1.38 -14.88
C GLU A 173 -10.58 0.61 -14.31
N PHE A 174 -10.85 -0.50 -13.59
CA PHE A 174 -9.81 -1.37 -13.06
C PHE A 174 -10.25 -2.83 -13.04
N LEU A 175 -9.30 -3.76 -12.84
CA LEU A 175 -9.55 -5.17 -12.57
C LEU A 175 -9.67 -5.39 -11.06
N PRO A 176 -10.53 -6.31 -10.58
CA PRO A 176 -10.62 -6.62 -9.15
C PRO A 176 -9.27 -7.04 -8.57
N PHE A 177 -8.98 -6.61 -7.35
CA PHE A 177 -7.74 -6.98 -6.66
C PHE A 177 -7.94 -7.10 -5.15
N TRP A 178 -6.97 -7.73 -4.49
CA TRP A 178 -6.92 -7.89 -3.04
C TRP A 178 -5.81 -7.01 -2.45
N GLU A 179 -6.08 -6.53 -1.25
CA GLU A 179 -5.13 -5.87 -0.38
C GLU A 179 -5.11 -6.56 0.98
N PHE A 180 -3.92 -6.87 1.46
CA PHE A 180 -3.71 -7.47 2.77
C PHE A 180 -2.87 -6.54 3.63
N VAL A 181 -3.46 -6.05 4.70
CA VAL A 181 -2.82 -5.16 5.68
C VAL A 181 -2.26 -6.01 6.81
N SER A 182 -0.99 -5.85 7.12
CA SER A 182 -0.33 -6.59 8.20
C SER A 182 0.50 -5.66 9.08
N GLY A 183 0.19 -5.65 10.35
CA GLY A 183 0.88 -4.87 11.38
C GLY A 183 -0.02 -4.64 12.60
N PRO A 184 0.49 -3.96 13.61
CA PRO A 184 1.88 -3.55 13.80
C PRO A 184 2.78 -4.73 14.22
N ILE A 185 4.10 -4.60 14.04
CA ILE A 185 5.07 -5.55 14.61
C ILE A 185 5.38 -5.21 16.07
N HIS A 186 5.60 -3.92 16.37
CA HIS A 186 6.00 -3.47 17.70
C HIS A 186 5.40 -2.13 18.14
N ALA A 187 4.65 -1.46 17.26
CA ALA A 187 3.98 -0.20 17.57
C ALA A 187 2.65 -0.41 18.30
N GLY A 188 2.05 0.67 18.78
CA GLY A 188 0.69 0.65 19.33
C GLY A 188 -0.36 0.30 18.29
N THR A 189 -1.54 -0.09 18.72
CA THR A 189 -2.65 -0.53 17.84
C THR A 189 -3.74 0.51 17.74
N PHE A 190 -4.38 0.60 16.57
CA PHE A 190 -5.51 1.51 16.34
C PHE A 190 -6.75 0.74 15.89
N GLY A 191 -7.89 1.44 15.84
CA GLY A 191 -9.15 0.93 15.33
C GLY A 191 -9.25 0.98 13.80
N LEU A 192 -10.41 0.60 13.27
CA LEU A 192 -10.64 0.65 11.83
C LEU A 192 -10.61 2.08 11.31
N SER A 193 -9.87 2.29 10.22
CA SER A 193 -9.93 3.52 9.45
C SER A 193 -11.22 3.58 8.62
N GLN A 194 -11.67 4.80 8.31
CA GLN A 194 -12.79 5.03 7.40
C GLN A 194 -12.47 4.48 6.01
N LEU A 195 -13.44 3.81 5.38
CA LEU A 195 -13.33 3.38 3.99
C LEU A 195 -13.74 4.52 3.06
N ASP A 196 -13.02 4.61 1.95
CA ASP A 196 -13.36 5.45 0.81
C ASP A 196 -14.06 4.63 -0.28
N ASP A 197 -15.01 5.23 -1.02
CA ASP A 197 -15.79 4.52 -2.04
C ASP A 197 -15.23 4.63 -3.46
N THR A 198 -14.19 5.42 -3.67
CA THR A 198 -13.59 5.66 -4.99
C THR A 198 -13.20 4.37 -5.69
N PHE A 199 -12.51 3.45 -4.98
CA PHE A 199 -12.11 2.13 -5.51
C PHE A 199 -12.93 0.97 -4.94
N GLY A 200 -13.98 1.23 -4.17
CA GLY A 200 -14.96 0.26 -3.67
C GLY A 200 -14.37 -0.87 -2.81
N PRO A 201 -13.57 -0.57 -1.78
CA PRO A 201 -13.06 -1.58 -0.85
C PRO A 201 -14.18 -2.23 -0.06
N GLU A 202 -14.04 -3.53 0.19
CA GLU A 202 -14.89 -4.30 1.08
C GLU A 202 -14.00 -5.01 2.10
N VAL A 203 -14.27 -4.81 3.40
CA VAL A 203 -13.57 -5.51 4.47
C VAL A 203 -14.01 -6.98 4.48
N LYS A 204 -13.12 -7.88 4.13
CA LYS A 204 -13.36 -9.33 4.20
C LYS A 204 -12.93 -9.91 5.54
N PHE A 205 -11.97 -9.27 6.18
CA PHE A 205 -11.49 -9.61 7.52
C PHE A 205 -10.84 -8.38 8.14
N SER A 206 -10.93 -8.24 9.46
CA SER A 206 -10.14 -7.29 10.23
C SER A 206 -9.96 -7.77 11.68
N LYS A 207 -8.82 -7.44 12.27
CA LYS A 207 -8.53 -7.63 13.70
C LYS A 207 -7.99 -6.34 14.28
N VAL A 208 -8.79 -5.73 15.13
CA VAL A 208 -8.53 -4.46 15.79
C VAL A 208 -8.75 -4.58 17.29
N PRO A 209 -8.27 -3.66 18.12
CA PRO A 209 -8.66 -3.60 19.53
C PRO A 209 -10.17 -3.39 19.65
N THR A 210 -10.77 -3.97 20.66
CA THR A 210 -12.17 -3.69 21.02
C THR A 210 -12.31 -2.28 21.59
N THR A 211 -13.51 -1.71 21.55
CA THR A 211 -13.80 -0.40 22.17
C THR A 211 -13.41 -0.37 23.64
N ALA A 212 -13.62 -1.46 24.38
CA ALA A 212 -13.27 -1.56 25.81
C ALA A 212 -11.75 -1.59 26.05
N GLN A 213 -10.96 -2.08 25.10
CA GLN A 213 -9.50 -2.08 25.19
C GLN A 213 -8.90 -0.70 24.91
N GLY A 214 -9.59 0.13 24.13
CA GLY A 214 -9.08 1.41 23.66
C GLY A 214 -8.07 1.27 22.52
N VAL A 215 -7.35 2.35 22.24
CA VAL A 215 -6.35 2.44 21.16
C VAL A 215 -4.95 2.66 21.69
N ASN A 216 -3.95 2.59 20.82
CA ASN A 216 -2.53 2.77 21.13
C ASN A 216 -2.05 1.80 22.21
N LEU A 217 -2.49 0.55 22.11
CA LEU A 217 -2.12 -0.50 23.06
C LEU A 217 -0.67 -0.93 22.85
N PRO A 218 0.07 -1.23 23.95
CA PRO A 218 1.45 -1.68 23.83
C PRO A 218 1.52 -3.11 23.24
N PRO A 219 2.70 -3.54 22.75
CA PRO A 219 2.90 -4.91 22.26
C PRO A 219 2.51 -6.02 23.24
N SER A 220 2.57 -5.76 24.55
CA SER A 220 2.13 -6.70 25.59
C SER A 220 0.63 -7.05 25.51
N ALA A 221 -0.19 -6.20 24.86
CA ALA A 221 -1.61 -6.47 24.66
C ALA A 221 -1.89 -7.58 23.62
N GLY A 222 -0.88 -8.01 22.86
CA GLY A 222 -0.98 -9.18 21.97
C GLY A 222 -1.57 -8.91 20.59
N LEU A 223 -1.69 -7.65 20.20
CA LEU A 223 -2.26 -7.25 18.91
C LEU A 223 -1.16 -6.88 17.90
N GLN A 224 -0.17 -7.76 17.74
CA GLN A 224 0.86 -7.70 16.71
C GLN A 224 0.61 -8.80 15.69
N PHE A 225 0.77 -8.45 14.42
CA PHE A 225 0.37 -9.30 13.30
C PHE A 225 1.43 -9.29 12.21
N PHE A 226 1.46 -10.38 11.43
CA PHE A 226 2.27 -10.50 10.24
C PHE A 226 1.52 -11.27 9.16
N GLY A 227 1.97 -11.13 7.91
CA GLY A 227 1.42 -11.86 6.76
C GLY A 227 2.40 -12.89 6.24
N LEU A 228 1.87 -14.04 5.80
CA LEU A 228 2.61 -15.06 5.06
C LEU A 228 2.01 -15.22 3.68
N VAL A 229 2.86 -15.35 2.67
CA VAL A 229 2.46 -15.59 1.28
C VAL A 229 3.16 -16.84 0.80
N ASP A 230 2.37 -17.84 0.41
CA ASP A 230 2.86 -19.10 -0.15
C ASP A 230 2.34 -19.26 -1.59
N ILE A 231 3.16 -19.78 -2.49
CA ILE A 231 2.77 -20.11 -3.85
C ILE A 231 3.03 -21.58 -4.08
N GLU A 232 1.96 -22.34 -4.37
CA GLU A 232 2.07 -23.75 -4.71
C GLU A 232 2.60 -23.93 -6.14
N GLN A 233 3.67 -24.69 -6.29
CA GLN A 233 4.36 -24.81 -7.57
C GLN A 233 3.49 -25.47 -8.66
N SER A 234 2.73 -26.48 -8.32
CA SER A 234 1.94 -27.28 -9.27
C SER A 234 0.71 -26.58 -9.78
N SER A 235 -0.03 -25.93 -8.87
CA SER A 235 -1.28 -25.22 -9.18
C SER A 235 -1.08 -23.72 -9.46
N GLN A 236 0.08 -23.18 -9.07
CA GLN A 236 0.39 -21.76 -9.04
C GLN A 236 -0.59 -20.95 -8.17
N GLU A 237 -1.37 -21.60 -7.31
CA GLU A 237 -2.25 -20.92 -6.37
C GLU A 237 -1.42 -20.14 -5.35
N LEU A 238 -1.82 -18.90 -5.08
CA LEU A 238 -1.21 -18.06 -4.06
C LEU A 238 -2.10 -18.03 -2.83
N THR A 239 -1.54 -18.38 -1.68
CA THR A 239 -2.22 -18.33 -0.39
C THR A 239 -1.64 -17.20 0.45
N VAL A 240 -2.51 -16.29 0.90
CA VAL A 240 -2.17 -15.30 1.92
C VAL A 240 -2.76 -15.73 3.25
N ARG A 241 -1.95 -15.70 4.31
CA ARG A 241 -2.37 -15.95 5.68
C ARG A 241 -2.03 -14.74 6.54
N LEU A 242 -3.01 -14.22 7.29
CA LEU A 242 -2.79 -13.20 8.30
C LEU A 242 -2.68 -13.90 9.66
N MET A 243 -1.56 -13.66 10.34
CA MET A 243 -1.15 -14.38 11.53
C MET A 243 -1.04 -13.41 12.71
N ASP A 244 -1.28 -13.91 13.92
CA ASP A 244 -0.90 -13.19 15.13
C ASP A 244 0.53 -13.57 15.59
N ARG A 245 1.02 -12.88 16.60
CA ARG A 245 2.36 -13.12 17.17
C ARG A 245 2.57 -14.51 17.79
N ASN A 246 1.50 -15.28 17.99
CA ASN A 246 1.52 -16.64 18.57
C ASN A 246 1.39 -17.72 17.49
N ASP A 247 1.63 -17.38 16.22
CA ASP A 247 1.46 -18.26 15.06
C ASP A 247 0.01 -18.75 14.86
N GLN A 248 -0.98 -18.06 15.45
CA GLN A 248 -2.37 -18.36 15.19
C GLN A 248 -2.78 -17.77 13.84
N GLU A 249 -3.29 -18.61 12.94
CA GLU A 249 -3.90 -18.15 11.70
C GLU A 249 -5.25 -17.48 11.99
N LEU A 250 -5.36 -16.21 11.67
CA LEU A 250 -6.56 -15.40 11.87
C LEU A 250 -7.43 -15.35 10.60
N TYR A 251 -6.79 -15.36 9.44
CA TYR A 251 -7.47 -15.31 8.14
C TYR A 251 -6.61 -15.97 7.07
N ARG A 252 -7.29 -16.64 6.14
CA ARG A 252 -6.69 -17.28 4.97
C ARG A 252 -7.44 -16.92 3.70
N LYS A 253 -6.71 -16.60 2.65
CA LYS A 253 -7.25 -16.42 1.30
C LYS A 253 -6.39 -17.17 0.29
N VAL A 254 -7.00 -18.06 -0.46
CA VAL A 254 -6.40 -18.70 -1.63
C VAL A 254 -6.86 -17.96 -2.88
N LEU A 255 -5.92 -17.60 -3.72
CA LEU A 255 -6.11 -16.94 -5.00
C LEU A 255 -5.65 -17.89 -6.12
N LYS A 256 -6.49 -18.05 -7.14
CA LYS A 256 -6.13 -18.80 -8.35
C LYS A 256 -5.61 -17.86 -9.41
N PRO A 257 -4.54 -18.21 -10.13
CA PRO A 257 -4.06 -17.36 -11.21
C PRO A 257 -5.10 -17.31 -12.33
N SER A 258 -5.35 -16.11 -12.82
CA SER A 258 -6.11 -15.90 -14.05
C SER A 258 -5.22 -16.19 -15.25
N ALA A 259 -5.76 -16.84 -16.26
CA ALA A 259 -5.07 -17.09 -17.51
C ALA A 259 -4.89 -15.80 -18.35
#